data_d8b0c9f07ebeac0709b7c816df8a530b
#
_entry.id   d8b0c9f07ebeac0709b7c816df8a530b
#
_cell.length_a   1.000
_cell.length_b   1.000
_cell.length_c   1.000
_cell.angle_alpha   90.00
_cell.angle_beta   90.00
_cell.angle_gamma   90.00
#
_symmetry.space_group_name_H-M   'P 1'
#
loop_
_entity.id
_entity.type
_entity.pdbx_description
1 polymer ?
#
loop_
_entity_poly.entity_id
_entity_poly.type
_entity_poly.pdbx_seq_one_letter_code
_entity_poly.pdbx_strand_id
1 'polypeptide(L)'
;MIATLEQPEQAETANSELIVASLEGVNKNYGSVRALRGVDFRVRAGEVVALLGPNGAGKTTAVKLFLGLMQPNSGRARVFGGDPTNPENRMRTGAMLQVGRVPETLRVREHIDLFSSYYQKPMAFAEILAAAGLEILSNRKFGDLSGGQKQRVLFALAICGDPDLLFLDEPTVGLDVEARRMLWDEIRRMVGRGKTVLLTTHYLQEADALADRVAVINQGEIIAEGTPSEIKAKTAGKRIRCVTRLSVNTLRQIPGVTEVREDREAVELHAAEAESVVRELLARDAQLAGLEITSAGLEEAFLALTHDGGREQNPSN
;
A
#
# COMPACT_ATOMS: atom_id res chain seq x y z
N MET A 1 0.67 43.26 25.49
CA MET A 1 1.01 41.84 25.56
C MET A 1 0.29 41.15 24.40
N ILE A 2 0.98 41.01 23.26
CA ILE A 2 0.42 40.47 22.01
C ILE A 2 0.79 38.98 22.02
N ALA A 3 -0.22 38.14 22.16
CA ALA A 3 -0.04 36.71 22.03
C ALA A 3 0.21 36.40 20.55
N THR A 4 1.38 35.89 20.25
CA THR A 4 1.74 35.37 18.93
C THR A 4 0.95 34.10 18.73
N LEU A 5 0.01 34.12 17.80
CA LEU A 5 -0.65 32.91 17.30
C LEU A 5 0.39 32.12 16.52
N GLU A 6 0.84 31.02 17.06
CA GLU A 6 1.65 30.04 16.32
C GLU A 6 0.85 29.55 15.11
N GLN A 7 1.45 29.62 13.94
CA GLN A 7 0.79 29.29 12.68
C GLN A 7 0.62 27.76 12.57
N PRO A 8 -0.50 27.26 12.08
CA PRO A 8 -0.78 25.83 11.98
C PRO A 8 0.20 25.06 11.06
N GLU A 9 0.87 25.74 10.16
CA GLU A 9 1.84 25.17 9.21
C GLU A 9 3.11 24.59 9.87
N GLN A 10 3.52 25.09 11.04
CA GLN A 10 4.68 24.58 11.78
C GLN A 10 4.36 23.31 12.58
N ALA A 11 3.09 23.10 12.93
CA ALA A 11 2.66 21.89 13.62
C ALA A 11 2.51 20.68 12.65
N GLU A 12 2.11 20.92 11.40
CA GLU A 12 2.01 19.88 10.37
C GLU A 12 3.40 19.37 9.93
N THR A 13 4.37 20.26 9.75
CA THR A 13 5.75 19.87 9.37
C THR A 13 6.47 19.11 10.47
N ALA A 14 6.30 19.47 11.74
CA ALA A 14 6.91 18.76 12.86
C ALA A 14 6.34 17.35 13.07
N ASN A 15 5.06 17.14 12.74
CA ASN A 15 4.41 15.82 12.89
C ASN A 15 4.84 14.85 11.78
N SER A 16 5.19 15.32 10.58
CA SER A 16 5.63 14.50 9.46
C SER A 16 7.05 13.91 9.62
N GLU A 17 7.84 14.43 10.57
CA GLU A 17 9.17 13.89 10.90
C GLU A 17 9.13 12.82 12.01
N LEU A 18 8.03 12.71 12.76
CA LEU A 18 7.91 11.76 13.86
C LEU A 18 7.76 10.34 13.35
N ILE A 19 8.74 9.46 13.63
CA ILE A 19 8.69 8.04 13.29
C ILE A 19 7.85 7.31 14.36
N VAL A 20 6.74 6.71 13.94
CA VAL A 20 5.84 5.95 14.82
C VAL A 20 6.12 4.45 14.79
N ALA A 21 6.71 3.93 13.71
CA ALA A 21 7.20 2.55 13.66
C ALA A 21 8.47 2.44 12.82
N SER A 22 9.40 1.55 13.21
CA SER A 22 10.63 1.28 12.45
C SER A 22 11.06 -0.18 12.52
N LEU A 23 11.64 -0.66 11.41
CA LEU A 23 12.51 -1.82 11.35
C LEU A 23 13.93 -1.31 11.12
N GLU A 24 14.91 -1.78 11.88
CA GLU A 24 16.30 -1.33 11.84
C GLU A 24 17.21 -2.54 11.64
N GLY A 25 17.75 -2.71 10.43
CA GLY A 25 18.63 -3.81 10.03
C GLY A 25 18.01 -5.19 10.25
N VAL A 26 16.70 -5.34 10.06
CA VAL A 26 15.94 -6.51 10.46
C VAL A 26 16.16 -7.69 9.54
N ASN A 27 16.60 -8.81 10.12
CA ASN A 27 16.64 -10.11 9.48
C ASN A 27 15.62 -11.05 10.12
N LYS A 28 14.89 -11.81 9.29
CA LYS A 28 13.96 -12.84 9.75
C LYS A 28 14.01 -14.07 8.86
N ASN A 29 14.26 -15.23 9.48
CA ASN A 29 14.31 -16.52 8.81
C ASN A 29 13.23 -17.46 9.34
N TYR A 30 12.71 -18.33 8.49
CA TYR A 30 11.88 -19.49 8.80
C TYR A 30 12.58 -20.73 8.29
N GLY A 31 13.35 -21.39 9.16
CA GLY A 31 14.25 -22.46 8.71
C GLY A 31 15.27 -21.94 7.69
N SER A 32 15.26 -22.51 6.49
CA SER A 32 16.14 -22.09 5.38
C SER A 32 15.63 -20.87 4.61
N VAL A 33 14.35 -20.48 4.79
CA VAL A 33 13.75 -19.35 4.07
C VAL A 33 14.09 -18.04 4.74
N ARG A 34 14.80 -17.16 4.05
CA ARG A 34 15.07 -15.78 4.50
C ARG A 34 13.90 -14.88 4.11
N ALA A 35 13.00 -14.61 5.07
CA ALA A 35 11.81 -13.80 4.84
C ALA A 35 12.09 -12.30 4.84
N LEU A 36 13.07 -11.83 5.64
CA LEU A 36 13.57 -10.45 5.61
C LEU A 36 15.10 -10.47 5.71
N ARG A 37 15.74 -9.54 4.99
CA ARG A 37 17.19 -9.47 4.78
C ARG A 37 17.70 -8.06 5.03
N GLY A 38 18.07 -7.76 6.29
CA GLY A 38 18.63 -6.46 6.67
C GLY A 38 17.68 -5.29 6.39
N VAL A 39 16.37 -5.47 6.61
CA VAL A 39 15.37 -4.46 6.26
C VAL A 39 15.47 -3.26 7.19
N ASP A 40 15.66 -2.08 6.58
CA ASP A 40 15.45 -0.78 7.17
C ASP A 40 14.16 -0.19 6.59
N PHE A 41 13.18 0.10 7.47
CA PHE A 41 11.90 0.65 7.04
C PHE A 41 11.29 1.50 8.15
N ARG A 42 10.74 2.66 7.80
CA ARG A 42 10.18 3.62 8.75
C ARG A 42 8.77 4.03 8.35
N VAL A 43 7.90 4.21 9.34
CA VAL A 43 6.54 4.73 9.20
C VAL A 43 6.48 6.05 9.95
N ARG A 44 6.08 7.13 9.26
CA ARG A 44 5.97 8.49 9.83
C ARG A 44 4.56 8.72 10.35
N ALA A 45 4.42 9.61 11.31
CA ALA A 45 3.10 9.98 11.84
C ALA A 45 2.24 10.68 10.76
N GLY A 46 0.97 10.32 10.71
CA GLY A 46 -0.02 10.96 9.83
C GLY A 46 0.08 10.60 8.35
N GLU A 47 0.86 9.55 7.97
CA GLU A 47 0.94 9.09 6.58
C GLU A 47 0.17 7.79 6.36
N VAL A 48 -0.24 7.57 5.12
CA VAL A 48 -0.54 6.25 4.58
C VAL A 48 0.71 5.73 3.87
N VAL A 49 1.33 4.68 4.40
CA VAL A 49 2.42 4.01 3.71
C VAL A 49 1.99 2.64 3.22
N ALA A 50 2.20 2.37 1.93
CA ALA A 50 1.95 1.07 1.33
C ALA A 50 3.24 0.25 1.22
N LEU A 51 3.25 -0.93 1.83
CA LEU A 51 4.29 -1.93 1.61
C LEU A 51 3.85 -2.87 0.47
N LEU A 52 4.41 -2.63 -0.70
CA LEU A 52 4.04 -3.28 -1.95
C LEU A 52 5.02 -4.39 -2.28
N GLY A 53 4.53 -5.54 -2.70
CA GLY A 53 5.40 -6.65 -3.12
C GLY A 53 4.63 -7.91 -3.51
N PRO A 54 5.27 -8.86 -4.21
CA PRO A 54 4.65 -10.12 -4.56
C PRO A 54 4.36 -10.99 -3.34
N ASN A 55 3.59 -12.06 -3.53
CA ASN A 55 3.37 -13.04 -2.46
C ASN A 55 4.69 -13.67 -2.05
N GLY A 56 4.92 -13.80 -0.73
CA GLY A 56 6.17 -14.32 -0.18
C GLY A 56 7.31 -13.29 -0.08
N ALA A 57 7.13 -12.04 -0.51
CA ALA A 57 8.18 -11.00 -0.43
C ALA A 57 8.57 -10.58 0.98
N GLY A 58 7.77 -10.91 2.01
CA GLY A 58 8.06 -10.55 3.41
C GLY A 58 7.07 -9.56 4.04
N LYS A 59 6.06 -9.08 3.32
CA LYS A 59 5.08 -8.08 3.79
C LYS A 59 4.43 -8.44 5.13
N THR A 60 3.74 -9.59 5.18
CA THR A 60 3.09 -10.09 6.42
C THR A 60 4.10 -10.34 7.54
N THR A 61 5.35 -10.73 7.21
CA THR A 61 6.42 -10.89 8.20
C THR A 61 6.78 -9.56 8.83
N ALA A 62 6.93 -8.49 8.04
CA ALA A 62 7.19 -7.14 8.54
C ALA A 62 6.06 -6.66 9.45
N VAL A 63 4.79 -6.82 9.05
CA VAL A 63 3.62 -6.48 9.88
C VAL A 63 3.63 -7.25 11.21
N LYS A 64 3.89 -8.56 11.19
CA LYS A 64 3.94 -9.36 12.42
C LYS A 64 5.06 -8.93 13.38
N LEU A 65 6.18 -8.45 12.86
CA LEU A 65 7.26 -7.89 13.68
C LEU A 65 6.84 -6.57 14.33
N PHE A 66 6.20 -5.66 13.59
CA PHE A 66 5.64 -4.42 14.14
C PHE A 66 4.56 -4.68 15.20
N LEU A 67 3.80 -5.74 15.06
CA LEU A 67 2.79 -6.12 16.05
C LEU A 67 3.37 -6.88 17.27
N GLY A 68 4.68 -7.14 17.27
CA GLY A 68 5.32 -7.95 18.33
C GLY A 68 4.78 -9.39 18.40
N LEU A 69 4.20 -9.91 17.32
CA LEU A 69 3.72 -11.28 17.21
C LEU A 69 4.87 -12.26 16.96
N MET A 70 6.04 -11.75 16.64
CA MET A 70 7.29 -12.51 16.50
C MET A 70 8.49 -11.61 16.75
N GLN A 71 9.63 -12.23 17.01
CA GLN A 71 10.90 -11.54 17.19
C GLN A 71 11.76 -11.65 15.91
N PRO A 72 12.54 -10.63 15.54
CA PRO A 72 13.53 -10.75 14.47
C PRO A 72 14.66 -11.68 14.88
N ASN A 73 15.39 -12.25 13.92
CA ASN A 73 16.63 -13.01 14.19
C ASN A 73 17.80 -12.06 14.51
N SER A 74 17.82 -10.88 13.87
CA SER A 74 18.72 -9.77 14.19
C SER A 74 18.08 -8.45 13.75
N GLY A 75 18.65 -7.34 14.22
CA GLY A 75 18.06 -6.01 14.07
C GLY A 75 16.98 -5.74 15.12
N ARG A 76 16.18 -4.70 14.92
CA ARG A 76 15.18 -4.23 15.89
C ARG A 76 13.91 -3.78 15.20
N ALA A 77 12.75 -4.09 15.82
CA ALA A 77 11.47 -3.48 15.48
C ALA A 77 11.06 -2.55 16.62
N ARG A 78 10.56 -1.37 16.30
CA ARG A 78 10.07 -0.38 17.27
C ARG A 78 8.69 0.13 16.86
N VAL A 79 7.85 0.41 17.84
CA VAL A 79 6.56 1.07 17.67
C VAL A 79 6.44 2.12 18.77
N PHE A 80 6.11 3.35 18.39
CA PHE A 80 6.11 4.54 19.26
C PHE A 80 7.40 4.68 20.08
N GLY A 81 8.55 4.40 19.42
CA GLY A 81 9.88 4.45 20.02
C GLY A 81 10.23 3.29 20.95
N GLY A 82 9.27 2.45 21.30
CA GLY A 82 9.41 1.32 22.24
C GLY A 82 9.34 -0.07 21.59
N ASP A 83 9.36 -1.09 22.44
CA ASP A 83 9.17 -2.48 22.02
C ASP A 83 7.71 -2.69 21.56
N PRO A 84 7.47 -3.35 20.42
CA PRO A 84 6.12 -3.66 19.94
C PRO A 84 5.28 -4.50 20.90
N THR A 85 5.92 -5.26 21.81
CA THR A 85 5.22 -6.08 22.81
C THR A 85 4.71 -5.28 24.00
N ASN A 86 5.16 -4.03 24.17
CA ASN A 86 4.69 -3.16 25.26
C ASN A 86 3.16 -2.99 25.19
N PRO A 87 2.42 -3.28 26.29
CA PRO A 87 0.97 -3.12 26.35
C PRO A 87 0.49 -1.72 25.98
N GLU A 88 1.20 -0.66 26.39
CA GLU A 88 0.83 0.73 26.04
C GLU A 88 0.88 0.98 24.53
N ASN A 89 1.89 0.44 23.85
CA ASN A 89 2.01 0.54 22.40
C ASN A 89 0.89 -0.24 21.69
N ARG A 90 0.57 -1.43 22.21
CA ARG A 90 -0.53 -2.25 21.66
C ARG A 90 -1.90 -1.58 21.81
N MET A 91 -2.14 -0.87 22.90
CA MET A 91 -3.40 -0.13 23.10
C MET A 91 -3.61 0.99 22.10
N ARG A 92 -2.53 1.51 21.51
CA ARG A 92 -2.53 2.58 20.48
C ARG A 92 -2.44 2.01 19.06
N THR A 93 -2.40 0.70 18.91
CA THR A 93 -2.21 0.00 17.63
C THR A 93 -3.45 -0.81 17.29
N GLY A 94 -3.97 -0.63 16.07
CA GLY A 94 -4.98 -1.50 15.49
C GLY A 94 -4.36 -2.42 14.44
N ALA A 95 -4.93 -3.61 14.25
CA ALA A 95 -4.42 -4.55 13.27
C ALA A 95 -5.52 -5.36 12.60
N MET A 96 -5.47 -5.42 11.27
CA MET A 96 -6.25 -6.34 10.47
C MET A 96 -5.28 -7.25 9.72
N LEU A 97 -5.22 -8.52 10.09
CA LEU A 97 -4.34 -9.51 9.48
C LEU A 97 -5.10 -10.32 8.44
N GLN A 98 -4.39 -10.74 7.39
CA GLN A 98 -4.92 -11.55 6.29
C GLN A 98 -5.61 -12.84 6.78
N VAL A 99 -5.11 -13.45 7.84
CA VAL A 99 -5.68 -14.66 8.48
C VAL A 99 -6.22 -14.30 9.86
N GLY A 100 -7.23 -13.44 9.89
CA GLY A 100 -8.00 -13.17 11.12
C GLY A 100 -9.09 -14.23 11.28
N ARG A 101 -9.00 -15.05 12.35
CA ARG A 101 -10.08 -15.97 12.72
C ARG A 101 -10.75 -15.49 13.99
N VAL A 102 -12.04 -15.23 13.89
CA VAL A 102 -12.89 -14.91 15.03
C VAL A 102 -14.01 -15.95 15.12
N PRO A 103 -14.62 -16.19 16.31
CA PRO A 103 -15.70 -17.16 16.49
C PRO A 103 -16.85 -16.93 15.50
N GLU A 104 -17.21 -17.94 14.74
CA GLU A 104 -18.28 -17.83 13.72
C GLU A 104 -19.67 -17.74 14.32
N THR A 105 -19.84 -18.15 15.57
CA THR A 105 -21.11 -18.21 16.28
C THR A 105 -21.56 -16.87 16.85
N LEU A 106 -20.63 -15.93 17.06
CA LEU A 106 -20.93 -14.60 17.58
C LEU A 106 -21.50 -13.69 16.50
N ARG A 107 -22.35 -12.77 16.91
CA ARG A 107 -22.91 -11.72 16.05
C ARG A 107 -21.87 -10.62 15.83
N VAL A 108 -22.01 -9.85 14.77
CA VAL A 108 -21.14 -8.69 14.49
C VAL A 108 -21.03 -7.76 15.69
N ARG A 109 -22.18 -7.40 16.30
CA ARG A 109 -22.22 -6.54 17.49
C ARG A 109 -21.47 -7.15 18.68
N GLU A 110 -21.58 -8.47 18.88
CA GLU A 110 -20.94 -9.16 20.01
C GLU A 110 -19.43 -9.17 19.86
N HIS A 111 -18.94 -9.30 18.62
CA HIS A 111 -17.52 -9.13 18.33
C HIS A 111 -17.04 -7.72 18.62
N ILE A 112 -17.77 -6.69 18.14
CA ILE A 112 -17.39 -5.29 18.35
C ILE A 112 -17.41 -4.96 19.84
N ASP A 113 -18.45 -5.36 20.58
CA ASP A 113 -18.56 -5.15 22.03
C ASP A 113 -17.40 -5.83 22.78
N LEU A 114 -17.07 -7.09 22.43
CA LEU A 114 -15.96 -7.82 23.00
C LEU A 114 -14.62 -7.12 22.79
N PHE A 115 -14.32 -6.75 21.54
CA PHE A 115 -13.04 -6.11 21.22
C PHE A 115 -12.95 -4.71 21.80
N SER A 116 -14.03 -3.94 21.75
CA SER A 116 -14.11 -2.61 22.37
C SER A 116 -13.85 -2.66 23.88
N SER A 117 -14.24 -3.74 24.55
CA SER A 117 -14.02 -3.91 25.99
C SER A 117 -12.56 -3.98 26.43
N TYR A 118 -11.64 -4.26 25.50
CA TYR A 118 -10.20 -4.24 25.77
C TYR A 118 -9.61 -2.83 25.86
N TYR A 119 -10.32 -1.81 25.37
CA TYR A 119 -9.84 -0.44 25.30
C TYR A 119 -10.51 0.46 26.33
N GLN A 120 -9.75 1.40 26.91
CA GLN A 120 -10.30 2.34 27.91
C GLN A 120 -11.24 3.38 27.28
N LYS A 121 -10.97 3.75 26.02
CA LYS A 121 -11.73 4.76 25.26
C LYS A 121 -11.96 4.24 23.85
N PRO A 122 -12.82 3.22 23.67
CA PRO A 122 -13.14 2.72 22.34
C PRO A 122 -13.95 3.77 21.54
N MET A 123 -13.94 3.62 20.22
CA MET A 123 -14.88 4.35 19.36
C MET A 123 -16.32 4.02 19.72
N ALA A 124 -17.24 4.96 19.47
CA ALA A 124 -18.66 4.71 19.66
C ALA A 124 -19.13 3.58 18.71
N PHE A 125 -19.96 2.67 19.22
CA PHE A 125 -20.44 1.50 18.46
C PHE A 125 -21.07 1.89 17.11
N ALA A 126 -21.88 2.95 17.07
CA ALA A 126 -22.49 3.44 15.83
C ALA A 126 -21.45 3.94 14.82
N GLU A 127 -20.39 4.60 15.30
CA GLU A 127 -19.30 5.08 14.45
C GLU A 127 -18.50 3.91 13.85
N ILE A 128 -18.23 2.85 14.63
CA ILE A 128 -17.56 1.63 14.15
C ILE A 128 -18.39 0.98 13.04
N LEU A 129 -19.70 0.84 13.24
CA LEU A 129 -20.59 0.25 12.24
C LEU A 129 -20.61 1.08 10.95
N ALA A 130 -20.73 2.40 11.08
CA ALA A 130 -20.75 3.31 9.93
C ALA A 130 -19.41 3.27 9.16
N ALA A 131 -18.27 3.31 9.88
CA ALA A 131 -16.94 3.26 9.30
C ALA A 131 -16.68 1.96 8.49
N ALA A 132 -17.29 0.84 8.91
CA ALA A 132 -17.15 -0.45 8.25
C ALA A 132 -18.35 -0.83 7.35
N GLY A 133 -19.39 0.02 7.26
CA GLY A 133 -20.63 -0.24 6.50
C GLY A 133 -21.39 -1.48 7.02
N LEU A 134 -21.48 -1.65 8.32
CA LEU A 134 -22.03 -2.85 8.97
C LEU A 134 -23.38 -2.63 9.66
N GLU A 135 -24.03 -1.46 9.51
CA GLU A 135 -25.23 -1.07 10.25
C GLU A 135 -26.34 -2.12 10.15
N ILE A 136 -26.62 -2.59 8.94
CA ILE A 136 -27.67 -3.58 8.69
C ILE A 136 -27.25 -5.02 9.05
N LEU A 137 -25.96 -5.24 9.27
CA LEU A 137 -25.38 -6.57 9.53
C LEU A 137 -25.11 -6.81 11.03
N SER A 138 -25.29 -5.80 11.89
CA SER A 138 -24.90 -5.83 13.31
C SER A 138 -25.45 -7.05 14.09
N ASN A 139 -26.64 -7.53 13.73
CA ASN A 139 -27.29 -8.68 14.37
C ASN A 139 -27.01 -10.02 13.69
N ARG A 140 -26.32 -10.06 12.54
CA ARG A 140 -25.98 -11.30 11.85
C ARG A 140 -24.80 -11.98 12.52
N LYS A 141 -24.79 -13.33 12.50
CA LYS A 141 -23.62 -14.11 12.94
C LYS A 141 -22.48 -13.94 11.95
N PHE A 142 -21.24 -13.92 12.45
CA PHE A 142 -20.06 -13.81 11.61
C PHE A 142 -19.96 -14.95 10.59
N GLY A 143 -20.34 -16.19 11.00
CA GLY A 143 -20.35 -17.35 10.12
C GLY A 143 -21.25 -17.21 8.89
N ASP A 144 -22.37 -16.46 9.02
CA ASP A 144 -23.38 -16.28 7.98
C ASP A 144 -23.02 -15.14 6.98
N LEU A 145 -21.87 -14.49 7.15
CA LEU A 145 -21.43 -13.38 6.33
C LEU A 145 -20.67 -13.86 5.09
N SER A 146 -20.79 -13.09 4.01
CA SER A 146 -19.92 -13.27 2.83
C SER A 146 -18.45 -12.93 3.17
N GLY A 147 -17.50 -13.36 2.32
CA GLY A 147 -16.09 -13.06 2.52
C GLY A 147 -15.81 -11.55 2.67
N GLY A 148 -16.37 -10.72 1.79
CA GLY A 148 -16.23 -9.27 1.88
C GLY A 148 -16.88 -8.67 3.13
N GLN A 149 -18.03 -9.22 3.58
CA GLN A 149 -18.67 -8.79 4.83
C GLN A 149 -17.81 -9.18 6.05
N LYS A 150 -17.20 -10.39 6.05
CA LYS A 150 -16.24 -10.82 7.08
C LYS A 150 -15.03 -9.87 7.14
N GLN A 151 -14.53 -9.46 5.99
CA GLN A 151 -13.41 -8.53 5.88
C GLN A 151 -13.74 -7.17 6.50
N ARG A 152 -14.95 -6.65 6.25
CA ARG A 152 -15.44 -5.41 6.88
C ARG A 152 -15.57 -5.54 8.41
N VAL A 153 -15.98 -6.71 8.92
CA VAL A 153 -15.98 -6.95 10.38
C VAL A 153 -14.55 -6.94 10.92
N LEU A 154 -13.59 -7.60 10.28
CA LEU A 154 -12.20 -7.58 10.73
C LEU A 154 -11.62 -6.17 10.73
N PHE A 155 -11.98 -5.33 9.76
CA PHE A 155 -11.63 -3.91 9.75
C PHE A 155 -12.27 -3.17 10.94
N ALA A 156 -13.58 -3.38 11.21
CA ALA A 156 -14.26 -2.80 12.36
C ALA A 156 -13.55 -3.14 13.68
N LEU A 157 -13.09 -4.39 13.84
CA LEU A 157 -12.35 -4.83 15.03
C LEU A 157 -10.96 -4.16 15.12
N ALA A 158 -10.33 -3.89 13.99
CA ALA A 158 -9.03 -3.23 13.95
C ALA A 158 -9.10 -1.75 14.38
N ILE A 159 -10.23 -1.08 14.10
CA ILE A 159 -10.39 0.35 14.39
C ILE A 159 -11.13 0.65 15.72
N CYS A 160 -11.78 -0.34 16.34
CA CYS A 160 -12.66 -0.12 17.48
C CYS A 160 -11.99 0.56 18.69
N GLY A 161 -10.67 0.41 18.84
CA GLY A 161 -9.87 1.06 19.87
C GLY A 161 -9.45 2.49 19.56
N ASP A 162 -9.88 3.08 18.45
CA ASP A 162 -9.43 4.39 17.92
C ASP A 162 -7.89 4.50 17.84
N PRO A 163 -7.20 3.55 17.16
CA PRO A 163 -5.75 3.47 17.19
C PRO A 163 -5.07 4.70 16.56
N ASP A 164 -3.86 5.03 17.05
CA ASP A 164 -3.00 6.04 16.44
C ASP A 164 -2.25 5.49 15.23
N LEU A 165 -1.98 4.17 15.23
CA LEU A 165 -1.32 3.43 14.16
C LEU A 165 -2.12 2.18 13.79
N LEU A 166 -2.48 2.07 12.51
CA LEU A 166 -3.26 0.95 11.99
C LEU A 166 -2.43 0.14 10.99
N PHE A 167 -2.34 -1.15 11.22
CA PHE A 167 -1.74 -2.12 10.29
C PHE A 167 -2.84 -2.88 9.54
N LEU A 168 -2.83 -2.81 8.22
CA LEU A 168 -3.78 -3.48 7.34
C LEU A 168 -3.05 -4.44 6.40
N ASP A 169 -3.18 -5.74 6.64
CA ASP A 169 -2.53 -6.77 5.80
C ASP A 169 -3.51 -7.24 4.73
N GLU A 170 -3.33 -6.75 3.50
CA GLU A 170 -4.18 -7.02 2.32
C GLU A 170 -5.68 -6.75 2.56
N PRO A 171 -6.06 -5.53 2.98
CA PRO A 171 -7.39 -5.25 3.52
C PRO A 171 -8.53 -5.36 2.50
N THR A 172 -8.25 -5.24 1.21
CA THR A 172 -9.26 -5.21 0.14
C THR A 172 -9.47 -6.55 -0.55
N VAL A 173 -8.75 -7.59 -0.14
CA VAL A 173 -8.92 -8.94 -0.70
C VAL A 173 -10.34 -9.44 -0.49
N GLY A 174 -11.02 -9.82 -1.58
CA GLY A 174 -12.39 -10.32 -1.54
C GLY A 174 -13.47 -9.26 -1.37
N LEU A 175 -13.14 -7.97 -1.38
CA LEU A 175 -14.10 -6.88 -1.44
C LEU A 175 -14.53 -6.61 -2.90
N ASP A 176 -15.80 -6.30 -3.09
CA ASP A 176 -16.29 -5.69 -4.33
C ASP A 176 -15.81 -4.24 -4.47
N VAL A 177 -16.08 -3.64 -5.62
CA VAL A 177 -15.62 -2.28 -5.95
C VAL A 177 -16.17 -1.24 -4.97
N GLU A 178 -17.43 -1.37 -4.56
CA GLU A 178 -18.08 -0.41 -3.66
C GLU A 178 -17.52 -0.52 -2.24
N ALA A 179 -17.43 -1.72 -1.69
CA ALA A 179 -16.85 -1.96 -0.37
C ALA A 179 -15.37 -1.53 -0.30
N ARG A 180 -14.62 -1.72 -1.40
CA ARG A 180 -13.23 -1.24 -1.49
C ARG A 180 -13.14 0.28 -1.43
N ARG A 181 -14.01 1.00 -2.17
CA ARG A 181 -14.06 2.47 -2.13
C ARG A 181 -14.42 2.99 -0.75
N MET A 182 -15.43 2.38 -0.10
CA MET A 182 -15.80 2.74 1.27
C MET A 182 -14.64 2.59 2.24
N LEU A 183 -13.90 1.48 2.16
CA LEU A 183 -12.71 1.25 2.99
C LEU A 183 -11.62 2.31 2.72
N TRP A 184 -11.37 2.65 1.46
CA TRP A 184 -10.41 3.68 1.09
C TRP A 184 -10.79 5.06 1.63
N ASP A 185 -12.07 5.42 1.53
CA ASP A 185 -12.56 6.70 2.05
C ASP A 185 -12.44 6.77 3.58
N GLU A 186 -12.66 5.64 4.27
CA GLU A 186 -12.47 5.57 5.72
C GLU A 186 -10.99 5.71 6.11
N ILE A 187 -10.08 5.02 5.41
CA ILE A 187 -8.64 5.17 5.63
C ILE A 187 -8.22 6.63 5.46
N ARG A 188 -8.65 7.31 4.39
CA ARG A 188 -8.35 8.73 4.17
C ARG A 188 -8.92 9.61 5.29
N ARG A 189 -10.14 9.31 5.76
CA ARG A 189 -10.76 10.03 6.88
C ARG A 189 -9.97 9.87 8.17
N MET A 190 -9.48 8.67 8.46
CA MET A 190 -8.64 8.40 9.64
C MET A 190 -7.33 9.18 9.58
N VAL A 191 -6.66 9.18 8.43
CA VAL A 191 -5.41 9.94 8.25
C VAL A 191 -5.65 11.45 8.32
N GLY A 192 -6.76 11.95 7.76
CA GLY A 192 -7.19 13.35 7.91
C GLY A 192 -7.46 13.77 9.38
N ARG A 193 -7.60 12.80 10.29
CA ARG A 193 -7.68 13.01 11.75
C ARG A 193 -6.33 12.80 12.46
N GLY A 194 -5.22 12.68 11.72
CA GLY A 194 -3.87 12.49 12.25
C GLY A 194 -3.50 11.05 12.57
N LYS A 195 -4.31 10.06 12.18
CA LYS A 195 -3.97 8.63 12.34
C LYS A 195 -2.94 8.23 11.29
N THR A 196 -2.18 7.20 11.57
CA THR A 196 -1.15 6.63 10.68
C THR A 196 -1.59 5.26 10.20
N VAL A 197 -1.38 4.95 8.93
CA VAL A 197 -1.76 3.66 8.35
C VAL A 197 -0.57 3.05 7.60
N LEU A 198 -0.21 1.82 7.97
CA LEU A 198 0.62 0.95 7.15
C LEU A 198 -0.27 -0.12 6.55
N LEU A 199 -0.37 -0.14 5.22
CA LEU A 199 -1.06 -1.21 4.52
C LEU A 199 -0.09 -2.05 3.71
N THR A 200 -0.33 -3.35 3.66
CA THR A 200 0.33 -4.23 2.70
C THR A 200 -0.63 -4.53 1.57
N THR A 201 -0.13 -4.55 0.37
CA THR A 201 -0.93 -4.89 -0.80
C THR A 201 -0.07 -5.46 -1.92
N HIS A 202 -0.70 -6.24 -2.79
CA HIS A 202 -0.18 -6.57 -4.11
C HIS A 202 -1.00 -5.89 -5.22
N TYR A 203 -2.05 -5.15 -4.85
CA TYR A 203 -2.86 -4.35 -5.76
C TYR A 203 -2.26 -2.94 -5.91
N LEU A 204 -1.64 -2.70 -7.04
CA LEU A 204 -0.98 -1.44 -7.35
C LEU A 204 -1.92 -0.24 -7.38
N GLN A 205 -3.18 -0.48 -7.81
CA GLN A 205 -4.24 0.54 -7.78
C GLN A 205 -4.57 1.02 -6.36
N GLU A 206 -4.46 0.15 -5.36
CA GLU A 206 -4.68 0.51 -3.96
C GLU A 206 -3.57 1.42 -3.44
N ALA A 207 -2.31 1.05 -3.70
CA ALA A 207 -1.17 1.87 -3.35
C ALA A 207 -1.21 3.23 -4.06
N ASP A 208 -1.59 3.26 -5.35
CA ASP A 208 -1.71 4.49 -6.13
C ASP A 208 -2.82 5.41 -5.65
N ALA A 209 -3.93 4.83 -5.18
CA ALA A 209 -5.09 5.59 -4.72
C ALA A 209 -4.96 6.11 -3.30
N LEU A 210 -4.23 5.41 -2.41
CA LEU A 210 -4.24 5.68 -0.98
C LEU A 210 -2.91 6.20 -0.43
N ALA A 211 -1.79 5.71 -0.95
CA ALA A 211 -0.51 5.89 -0.28
C ALA A 211 0.09 7.28 -0.53
N ASP A 212 0.52 7.92 0.55
CA ASP A 212 1.42 9.08 0.49
C ASP A 212 2.83 8.62 0.10
N ARG A 213 3.21 7.42 0.54
CA ARG A 213 4.51 6.79 0.27
C ARG A 213 4.36 5.30 0.04
N VAL A 214 5.13 4.79 -0.92
CA VAL A 214 5.20 3.37 -1.27
C VAL A 214 6.60 2.86 -0.97
N ALA A 215 6.69 1.72 -0.30
CA ALA A 215 7.91 0.93 -0.18
C ALA A 215 7.72 -0.39 -0.93
N VAL A 216 8.60 -0.67 -1.89
CA VAL A 216 8.57 -1.91 -2.67
C VAL A 216 9.48 -2.93 -2.01
N ILE A 217 8.89 -4.03 -1.57
CA ILE A 217 9.65 -5.15 -0.99
C ILE A 217 9.69 -6.32 -1.97
N ASN A 218 10.87 -6.86 -2.22
CA ASN A 218 11.07 -8.05 -3.03
C ASN A 218 12.10 -8.97 -2.37
N GLN A 219 11.83 -10.27 -2.32
CA GLN A 219 12.72 -11.29 -1.74
C GLN A 219 13.28 -10.93 -0.34
N GLY A 220 12.48 -10.22 0.46
CA GLY A 220 12.85 -9.82 1.81
C GLY A 220 13.67 -8.54 1.93
N GLU A 221 13.84 -7.77 0.87
CA GLU A 221 14.60 -6.51 0.83
C GLU A 221 13.71 -5.36 0.33
N ILE A 222 13.88 -4.15 0.88
CA ILE A 222 13.26 -2.94 0.34
C ILE A 222 14.11 -2.49 -0.86
N ILE A 223 13.54 -2.59 -2.06
CA ILE A 223 14.24 -2.27 -3.32
C ILE A 223 13.96 -0.87 -3.84
N ALA A 224 12.86 -0.26 -3.42
CA ALA A 224 12.52 1.11 -3.76
C ALA A 224 11.60 1.72 -2.70
N GLU A 225 11.72 3.03 -2.50
CA GLU A 225 10.86 3.81 -1.62
C GLU A 225 10.69 5.21 -2.20
N GLY A 226 9.47 5.78 -2.06
CA GLY A 226 9.13 7.10 -2.55
C GLY A 226 7.61 7.30 -2.65
N THR A 227 7.17 8.47 -3.11
CA THR A 227 5.77 8.71 -3.47
C THR A 227 5.36 7.80 -4.64
N PRO A 228 4.06 7.51 -4.83
CA PRO A 228 3.60 6.77 -6.01
C PRO A 228 4.13 7.36 -7.33
N SER A 229 4.20 8.68 -7.44
CA SER A 229 4.73 9.39 -8.61
C SER A 229 6.23 9.16 -8.80
N GLU A 230 7.03 9.20 -7.73
CA GLU A 230 8.48 8.91 -7.79
C GLU A 230 8.77 7.46 -8.15
N ILE A 231 7.97 6.51 -7.65
CA ILE A 231 8.10 5.09 -8.02
C ILE A 231 7.77 4.91 -9.51
N LYS A 232 6.71 5.53 -10.00
CA LYS A 232 6.36 5.53 -11.45
C LYS A 232 7.47 6.15 -12.31
N ALA A 233 8.09 7.23 -11.84
CA ALA A 233 9.16 7.90 -12.57
C ALA A 233 10.47 7.09 -12.65
N LYS A 234 10.69 6.14 -11.72
CA LYS A 234 11.85 5.22 -11.78
C LYS A 234 11.80 4.26 -12.96
N THR A 235 10.63 4.06 -13.54
CA THR A 235 10.46 3.30 -14.78
C THR A 235 10.57 4.28 -15.93
N ALA A 236 11.68 4.26 -16.64
CA ALA A 236 11.90 5.11 -17.80
C ALA A 236 10.86 4.80 -18.89
N GLY A 237 9.88 5.71 -19.06
CA GLY A 237 9.03 5.67 -20.24
C GLY A 237 7.58 6.07 -19.97
N LYS A 238 7.07 6.89 -20.89
CA LYS A 238 5.65 7.12 -21.09
C LYS A 238 5.17 6.10 -22.13
N ARG A 239 3.96 5.62 -21.96
CA ARG A 239 3.27 4.78 -22.92
C ARG A 239 2.47 5.67 -23.88
N ILE A 240 2.71 5.51 -25.15
CA ILE A 240 1.99 6.18 -26.23
C ILE A 240 1.18 5.11 -26.95
N ARG A 241 -0.15 5.21 -26.90
CA ARG A 241 -1.06 4.36 -27.65
C ARG A 241 -1.66 5.16 -28.78
N CYS A 242 -1.65 4.61 -30.00
CA CYS A 242 -2.24 5.28 -31.16
C CYS A 242 -2.61 4.27 -32.25
N VAL A 243 -3.48 4.71 -33.16
CA VAL A 243 -3.77 4.03 -34.42
C VAL A 243 -2.99 4.74 -35.50
N THR A 244 -2.10 4.03 -36.20
CA THR A 244 -1.21 4.59 -37.22
C THR A 244 -1.06 3.65 -38.41
N ARG A 245 -0.72 4.20 -39.57
CA ARG A 245 -0.36 3.45 -40.76
C ARG A 245 1.13 3.12 -40.88
N LEU A 246 1.92 3.64 -39.97
CA LEU A 246 3.35 3.35 -39.93
C LEU A 246 3.61 1.90 -39.56
N SER A 247 4.55 1.26 -40.22
CA SER A 247 4.94 -0.10 -39.87
C SER A 247 5.68 -0.15 -38.53
N VAL A 248 5.61 -1.28 -37.83
CA VAL A 248 6.34 -1.51 -36.55
C VAL A 248 7.83 -1.21 -36.71
N ASN A 249 8.42 -1.57 -37.86
CA ASN A 249 9.83 -1.30 -38.13
C ASN A 249 10.11 0.21 -38.22
N THR A 250 9.22 0.98 -38.80
CA THR A 250 9.33 2.44 -38.87
C THR A 250 9.19 3.07 -37.49
N LEU A 251 8.25 2.56 -36.67
CA LEU A 251 8.01 3.03 -35.32
C LEU A 251 9.23 2.78 -34.41
N ARG A 252 9.87 1.61 -34.52
CA ARG A 252 11.10 1.29 -33.78
C ARG A 252 12.29 2.18 -34.12
N GLN A 253 12.29 2.81 -35.29
CA GLN A 253 13.34 3.74 -35.74
C GLN A 253 13.14 5.17 -35.27
N ILE A 254 12.00 5.48 -34.63
CA ILE A 254 11.75 6.81 -34.07
C ILE A 254 12.67 7.01 -32.85
N PRO A 255 13.47 8.09 -32.83
CA PRO A 255 14.35 8.38 -31.72
C PRO A 255 13.57 8.47 -30.40
N GLY A 256 14.06 7.80 -29.37
CA GLY A 256 13.43 7.77 -28.04
C GLY A 256 12.40 6.65 -27.84
N VAL A 257 12.02 5.89 -28.86
CA VAL A 257 11.21 4.68 -28.72
C VAL A 257 12.07 3.53 -28.22
N THR A 258 11.68 2.94 -27.10
CA THR A 258 12.38 1.80 -26.47
C THR A 258 11.73 0.46 -26.81
N GLU A 259 10.42 0.44 -26.96
CA GLU A 259 9.65 -0.76 -27.28
C GLU A 259 8.43 -0.40 -28.12
N VAL A 260 8.02 -1.31 -29.02
CA VAL A 260 6.80 -1.23 -29.82
C VAL A 260 6.04 -2.54 -29.72
N ARG A 261 4.78 -2.49 -29.31
CA ARG A 261 3.84 -3.62 -29.25
C ARG A 261 2.61 -3.35 -30.12
N GLU A 262 2.12 -4.38 -30.78
CA GLU A 262 0.86 -4.33 -31.50
C GLU A 262 -0.28 -4.74 -30.55
N ASP A 263 -1.34 -3.93 -30.51
CA ASP A 263 -2.57 -4.20 -29.76
C ASP A 263 -3.78 -4.06 -30.70
N ARG A 264 -4.12 -5.14 -31.38
CA ARG A 264 -5.21 -5.24 -32.37
C ARG A 264 -5.08 -4.21 -33.49
N GLU A 265 -5.89 -3.14 -33.44
CA GLU A 265 -5.88 -2.04 -34.43
C GLU A 265 -4.98 -0.86 -34.00
N ALA A 266 -4.46 -0.89 -32.78
CA ALA A 266 -3.59 0.14 -32.22
C ALA A 266 -2.17 -0.36 -32.04
N VAL A 267 -1.25 0.58 -31.88
CA VAL A 267 0.13 0.29 -31.47
C VAL A 267 0.40 0.97 -30.14
N GLU A 268 1.17 0.31 -29.30
CA GLU A 268 1.73 0.85 -28.07
C GLU A 268 3.23 1.06 -28.25
N LEU A 269 3.70 2.26 -27.93
CA LEU A 269 5.10 2.61 -27.92
C LEU A 269 5.51 2.99 -26.50
N HIS A 270 6.66 2.54 -26.08
CA HIS A 270 7.29 3.00 -24.84
C HIS A 270 8.41 3.98 -25.21
N ALA A 271 8.44 5.13 -24.54
CA ALA A 271 9.41 6.18 -24.81
C ALA A 271 9.79 6.93 -23.54
N ALA A 272 11.07 7.24 -23.37
CA ALA A 272 11.56 8.04 -22.27
C ALA A 272 10.96 9.48 -22.30
N GLU A 273 10.87 10.07 -23.49
CA GLU A 273 10.29 11.38 -23.76
C GLU A 273 9.16 11.26 -24.78
N ALA A 274 7.92 11.07 -24.31
CA ALA A 274 6.77 10.89 -25.19
C ALA A 274 6.52 12.09 -26.10
N GLU A 275 6.79 13.30 -25.63
CA GLU A 275 6.54 14.55 -26.36
C GLU A 275 7.35 14.64 -27.65
N SER A 276 8.58 14.16 -27.65
CA SER A 276 9.44 14.11 -28.85
C SER A 276 8.96 13.05 -29.84
N VAL A 277 8.61 11.86 -29.32
CA VAL A 277 8.08 10.75 -30.12
C VAL A 277 6.75 11.10 -30.75
N VAL A 278 5.86 11.74 -30.01
CA VAL A 278 4.54 12.16 -30.52
C VAL A 278 4.67 13.20 -31.64
N ARG A 279 5.58 14.18 -31.51
CA ARG A 279 5.84 15.13 -32.60
C ARG A 279 6.31 14.42 -33.87
N GLU A 280 7.18 13.42 -33.73
CA GLU A 280 7.67 12.65 -34.87
C GLU A 280 6.59 11.76 -35.49
N LEU A 281 5.72 11.15 -34.67
CA LEU A 281 4.57 10.38 -35.14
C LEU A 281 3.60 11.27 -35.95
N LEU A 282 3.24 12.45 -35.43
CA LEU A 282 2.35 13.38 -36.10
C LEU A 282 2.95 13.95 -37.41
N ALA A 283 4.28 14.12 -37.45
CA ALA A 283 4.98 14.56 -38.64
C ALA A 283 5.00 13.50 -39.76
N ARG A 284 5.07 12.20 -39.37
CA ARG A 284 5.15 11.08 -40.32
C ARG A 284 3.80 10.51 -40.75
N ASP A 285 2.78 10.65 -39.90
CA ASP A 285 1.44 10.14 -40.17
C ASP A 285 0.37 11.20 -39.86
N ALA A 286 -0.06 11.89 -40.88
CA ALA A 286 -1.13 12.90 -40.79
C ALA A 286 -2.52 12.30 -40.46
N GLN A 287 -2.68 10.98 -40.55
CA GLN A 287 -3.92 10.27 -40.23
C GLN A 287 -3.85 9.53 -38.86
N LEU A 288 -2.84 9.84 -38.04
CA LEU A 288 -2.74 9.34 -36.69
C LEU A 288 -4.03 9.60 -35.91
N ALA A 289 -4.57 8.58 -35.28
CA ALA A 289 -5.82 8.66 -34.53
C ALA A 289 -5.71 7.96 -33.17
N GLY A 290 -6.66 8.24 -32.26
CA GLY A 290 -6.73 7.56 -30.97
C GLY A 290 -5.46 7.73 -30.12
N LEU A 291 -4.80 8.90 -30.22
CA LEU A 291 -3.58 9.18 -29.48
C LEU A 291 -3.88 9.32 -27.97
N GLU A 292 -3.31 8.43 -27.20
CA GLU A 292 -3.32 8.46 -25.75
C GLU A 292 -1.89 8.42 -25.23
N ILE A 293 -1.55 9.33 -24.32
CA ILE A 293 -0.26 9.33 -23.64
C ILE A 293 -0.53 9.07 -22.17
N THR A 294 -0.02 7.94 -21.67
CA THR A 294 -0.11 7.60 -20.26
C THR A 294 1.29 7.48 -19.68
N SER A 295 1.47 7.99 -18.47
CA SER A 295 2.68 7.66 -17.71
C SER A 295 2.70 6.17 -17.43
N ALA A 296 3.89 5.58 -17.33
CA ALA A 296 4.02 4.21 -16.87
C ALA A 296 3.21 4.05 -15.56
N GLY A 297 2.36 3.04 -15.52
CA GLY A 297 1.59 2.72 -14.32
C GLY A 297 2.51 2.25 -13.19
N LEU A 298 2.00 2.26 -11.96
CA LEU A 298 2.73 1.68 -10.84
C LEU A 298 3.03 0.18 -11.10
N GLU A 299 2.24 -0.49 -11.95
CA GLU A 299 2.42 -1.89 -12.35
C GLU A 299 3.68 -2.11 -13.19
N GLU A 300 3.89 -1.27 -14.19
CA GLU A 300 5.09 -1.35 -15.04
C GLU A 300 6.36 -1.00 -14.24
N ALA A 301 6.26 0.01 -13.35
CA ALA A 301 7.33 0.37 -12.44
C ALA A 301 7.69 -0.79 -11.50
N PHE A 302 6.67 -1.42 -10.92
CA PHE A 302 6.84 -2.56 -10.04
C PHE A 302 7.48 -3.76 -10.76
N LEU A 303 7.01 -4.10 -11.97
CA LEU A 303 7.56 -5.19 -12.76
C LEU A 303 9.03 -4.93 -13.14
N ALA A 304 9.36 -3.72 -13.55
CA ALA A 304 10.75 -3.35 -13.87
C ALA A 304 11.64 -3.49 -12.65
N LEU A 305 11.24 -2.94 -11.49
CA LEU A 305 12.02 -3.01 -10.25
C LEU A 305 12.20 -4.45 -9.74
N THR A 306 11.20 -5.32 -9.94
CA THR A 306 11.25 -6.71 -9.47
C THR A 306 12.01 -7.63 -10.43
N HIS A 307 12.08 -7.31 -11.73
CA HIS A 307 12.83 -8.10 -12.72
C HIS A 307 14.32 -7.75 -12.76
N ASP A 308 14.70 -6.49 -12.57
CA ASP A 308 16.11 -6.08 -12.53
C ASP A 308 16.85 -6.61 -11.30
N GLY A 309 16.18 -6.75 -10.16
CA GLY A 309 16.76 -7.36 -8.95
C GLY A 309 17.15 -8.83 -9.09
N GLY A 310 16.76 -9.50 -10.19
CA GLY A 310 17.11 -10.90 -10.47
C GLY A 310 18.36 -11.10 -11.38
N ARG A 311 18.90 -10.03 -11.97
CA ARG A 311 20.01 -10.15 -12.93
C ARG A 311 21.41 -9.99 -12.35
N GLU A 312 21.57 -9.46 -11.15
CA GLU A 312 22.89 -9.23 -10.54
C GLU A 312 23.49 -10.40 -9.74
N GLN A 313 22.84 -11.57 -9.66
CA GLN A 313 23.36 -12.72 -8.94
C GLN A 313 23.55 -13.95 -9.84
N ASN A 314 24.35 -13.82 -10.90
CA ASN A 314 25.01 -14.98 -11.48
C ASN A 314 26.48 -14.63 -11.78
N PRO A 315 27.39 -14.72 -10.79
CA PRO A 315 28.80 -14.83 -11.10
C PRO A 315 29.03 -16.22 -11.64
N SER A 316 29.55 -16.25 -12.86
CA SER A 316 30.08 -17.40 -13.56
C SER A 316 30.76 -18.41 -12.65
N ASN A 317 30.33 -19.64 -12.74
CA ASN A 317 31.28 -20.77 -12.77
C ASN A 317 30.68 -21.93 -13.57
#